data_518e7bc9cf2519da17871fd8a6a5f03a
#
_entry.id   518e7bc9cf2519da17871fd8a6a5f03a
#
_cell.length_a   1.000
_cell.length_b   1.000
_cell.length_c   1.000
_cell.angle_alpha   90.00
_cell.angle_beta   90.00
_cell.angle_gamma   90.00
#
_symmetry.space_group_name_H-M   'P 1'
#
loop_
_entity.id
_entity.type
_entity.pdbx_description
1 polymer ?
#
loop_
_entity_poly.entity_id
_entity_poly.type
_entity_poly.pdbx_seq_one_letter_code
_entity_poly.pdbx_strand_id
1 'polypeptide(L)'
;PTMILPDPPAKTPIYKVRDLNSFFVEFADDFRQDYAKGVYVDIFPKVECPSFPRGFTKRIAKGYCRSNSILHKQHYYSWRSVAELFYFGTKRALCGAIWHTASLFFPKGKYVSMMLKNNGCGLMHRKDKLFPLKKVRFEDREFFAPADPDFFLRECFGNWRELPPENQRQVHSIYYDVELL
;
A
#
# COMPACT_ATOMS: atom_id res chain seq x y z
N PRO A 1 21.76 -11.39 -8.28
CA PRO A 1 20.71 -12.18 -7.63
C PRO A 1 19.61 -11.28 -7.11
N THR A 2 18.39 -11.81 -7.12
CA THR A 2 17.19 -11.06 -6.72
C THR A 2 16.58 -11.72 -5.49
N MET A 3 16.20 -10.93 -4.49
CA MET A 3 15.57 -11.42 -3.28
C MET A 3 14.17 -10.84 -3.12
N ILE A 4 13.22 -11.68 -2.75
CA ILE A 4 11.85 -11.26 -2.39
C ILE A 4 11.76 -11.30 -0.86
N LEU A 5 11.56 -10.15 -0.26
CA LEU A 5 11.46 -10.01 1.19
C LEU A 5 10.17 -9.28 1.57
N PRO A 6 9.54 -9.64 2.70
CA PRO A 6 8.63 -8.71 3.34
C PRO A 6 9.41 -7.46 3.74
N ASP A 7 8.81 -6.30 3.55
CA ASP A 7 9.46 -5.02 3.87
C ASP A 7 9.56 -4.85 5.39
N PRO A 8 10.76 -4.88 5.99
CA PRO A 8 10.91 -4.65 7.42
C PRO A 8 10.85 -3.13 7.72
N PRO A 9 10.29 -2.72 8.81
CA PRO A 9 9.51 -3.48 9.79
C PRO A 9 8.05 -3.61 9.36
N ALA A 10 7.79 -4.36 8.33
CA ALA A 10 6.49 -4.40 7.68
C ALA A 10 5.38 -4.83 8.64
N LYS A 11 4.71 -3.87 9.20
CA LYS A 11 3.42 -4.05 9.88
C LYS A 11 2.31 -4.42 8.89
N THR A 12 2.67 -4.48 7.61
CA THR A 12 1.79 -4.69 6.47
C THR A 12 2.52 -5.51 5.42
N PRO A 13 1.90 -6.54 4.83
CA PRO A 13 2.57 -7.38 3.85
C PRO A 13 2.69 -6.64 2.50
N ILE A 14 3.64 -5.76 2.44
CA ILE A 14 4.20 -5.24 1.21
C ILE A 14 5.47 -6.06 0.97
N TYR A 15 5.61 -6.58 -0.23
CA TYR A 15 6.78 -7.34 -0.60
C TYR A 15 7.63 -6.47 -1.53
N LYS A 16 8.94 -6.52 -1.33
CA LYS A 16 9.90 -5.86 -2.22
C LYS A 16 10.74 -6.92 -2.93
N VAL A 17 10.82 -6.83 -4.23
CA VAL A 17 11.79 -7.59 -5.02
C VAL A 17 13.00 -6.68 -5.19
N ARG A 18 14.13 -7.09 -4.63
CA ARG A 18 15.35 -6.27 -4.60
C ARG A 18 16.41 -6.88 -5.50
N ASP A 19 17.10 -6.01 -6.24
CA ASP A 19 18.32 -6.37 -6.91
C ASP A 19 19.49 -6.25 -5.93
N LEU A 20 20.16 -7.38 -5.67
CA LEU A 20 21.26 -7.46 -4.71
C LEU A 20 22.59 -6.94 -5.26
N ASN A 21 22.67 -6.66 -6.56
CA ASN A 21 23.86 -6.08 -7.20
C ASN A 21 23.79 -4.55 -7.30
N SER A 22 22.81 -3.94 -6.67
CA SER A 22 22.61 -2.50 -6.66
C SER A 22 22.48 -1.96 -5.25
N PHE A 23 22.60 -0.65 -5.10
CA PHE A 23 22.44 0.04 -3.83
C PHE A 23 21.44 1.18 -3.98
N PHE A 24 20.47 1.25 -3.08
CA PHE A 24 19.43 2.27 -3.08
C PHE A 24 19.04 2.63 -1.65
N VAL A 25 19.22 3.89 -1.29
CA VAL A 25 19.00 4.41 0.06
C VAL A 25 17.84 5.41 0.04
N GLU A 26 16.83 5.15 0.83
CA GLU A 26 15.69 6.05 1.04
C GLU A 26 15.92 6.96 2.26
N PHE A 27 15.23 8.11 2.31
CA PHE A 27 15.30 9.04 3.44
C PHE A 27 14.87 8.42 4.78
N ALA A 28 14.01 7.43 4.75
CA ALA A 28 13.47 6.75 5.93
C ALA A 28 14.21 5.45 6.27
N ASP A 29 15.30 5.13 5.58
CA ASP A 29 16.05 3.91 5.82
C ASP A 29 16.69 3.90 7.19
N ASP A 30 16.48 2.80 7.92
CA ASP A 30 17.16 2.52 9.17
C ASP A 30 18.31 1.55 8.92
N PHE A 31 19.53 2.09 8.95
CA PHE A 31 20.76 1.31 8.75
C PHE A 31 21.06 0.32 9.88
N ARG A 32 20.32 0.38 10.99
CA ARG A 32 20.41 -0.63 12.06
C ARG A 32 19.70 -1.93 11.70
N GLN A 33 18.85 -1.90 10.68
CA GLN A 33 18.13 -3.08 10.24
C GLN A 33 18.94 -3.82 9.16
N ASP A 34 19.08 -5.11 9.37
CA ASP A 34 19.81 -5.99 8.46
C ASP A 34 18.90 -6.44 7.31
N TYR A 35 18.81 -5.62 6.26
CA TYR A 35 18.17 -5.97 5.02
C TYR A 35 18.91 -5.36 3.82
N ALA A 36 18.82 -6.04 2.67
CA ALA A 36 19.45 -5.59 1.44
C ALA A 36 18.92 -4.23 0.99
N LYS A 37 19.82 -3.29 0.70
CA LYS A 37 19.50 -1.92 0.26
C LYS A 37 19.54 -1.77 -1.27
N GLY A 38 19.10 -2.77 -2.01
CA GLY A 38 19.12 -2.72 -3.48
C GLY A 38 17.93 -1.98 -4.08
N VAL A 39 18.06 -1.59 -5.35
CA VAL A 39 16.95 -1.11 -6.17
C VAL A 39 15.81 -2.11 -6.11
N TYR A 40 14.57 -1.67 -6.01
CA TYR A 40 13.46 -2.55 -5.74
C TYR A 40 12.19 -2.22 -6.52
N VAL A 41 11.35 -3.25 -6.62
CA VAL A 41 9.97 -3.14 -7.09
C VAL A 41 9.03 -3.55 -5.97
N ASP A 42 8.07 -2.69 -5.64
CA ASP A 42 7.06 -2.98 -4.63
C ASP A 42 5.94 -3.86 -5.18
N ILE A 43 5.60 -4.90 -4.43
CA ILE A 43 4.47 -5.78 -4.72
C ILE A 43 3.36 -5.51 -3.70
N PHE A 44 2.23 -4.98 -4.16
CA PHE A 44 1.07 -4.66 -3.35
C PHE A 44 -0.05 -5.68 -3.57
N PRO A 45 -0.23 -6.66 -2.67
CA PRO A 45 -1.32 -7.61 -2.76
C PRO A 45 -2.68 -6.90 -2.74
N LYS A 46 -3.57 -7.26 -3.65
CA LYS A 46 -4.93 -6.76 -3.70
C LYS A 46 -5.91 -7.80 -3.18
N VAL A 47 -6.92 -7.34 -2.46
CA VAL A 47 -8.02 -8.15 -1.95
C VAL A 47 -9.35 -7.61 -2.43
N GLU A 48 -10.31 -8.49 -2.62
CA GLU A 48 -11.67 -8.09 -2.94
C GLU A 48 -12.33 -7.43 -1.74
N CYS A 49 -12.99 -6.30 -2.01
CA CYS A 49 -13.73 -5.56 -1.00
C CYS A 49 -15.20 -5.99 -1.00
N PRO A 50 -15.87 -5.96 0.17
CA PRO A 50 -17.32 -6.13 0.21
C PRO A 50 -18.01 -5.05 -0.64
N SER A 51 -19.11 -5.42 -1.31
CA SER A 51 -19.86 -4.51 -2.17
C SER A 51 -20.78 -3.55 -1.37
N PHE A 52 -20.17 -2.82 -0.47
CA PHE A 52 -20.83 -1.69 0.22
C PHE A 52 -20.79 -0.42 -0.63
N PRO A 53 -21.58 0.57 -0.26
CA PRO A 53 -21.36 1.92 -0.78
C PRO A 53 -19.89 2.33 -0.56
N ARG A 54 -19.23 2.74 -1.64
CA ARG A 54 -17.77 3.01 -1.65
C ARG A 54 -17.32 3.94 -0.52
N GLY A 55 -18.11 4.97 -0.23
CA GLY A 55 -17.81 5.92 0.84
C GLY A 55 -17.81 5.29 2.23
N PHE A 56 -18.79 4.42 2.51
CA PHE A 56 -18.85 3.70 3.78
C PHE A 56 -17.69 2.73 3.94
N THR A 57 -17.41 1.93 2.91
CA THR A 57 -16.26 0.99 2.90
C THR A 57 -14.96 1.72 3.18
N LYS A 58 -14.71 2.85 2.49
CA LYS A 58 -13.51 3.67 2.73
C LYS A 58 -13.45 4.21 4.15
N ARG A 59 -14.59 4.65 4.71
CA ARG A 59 -14.64 5.20 6.07
C ARG A 59 -14.26 4.17 7.13
N ILE A 60 -14.80 2.95 7.02
CA ILE A 60 -14.50 1.85 7.94
C ILE A 60 -13.03 1.42 7.78
N ALA A 61 -12.57 1.23 6.56
CA ALA A 61 -11.19 0.83 6.27
C ALA A 61 -10.18 1.88 6.75
N LYS A 62 -10.46 3.18 6.54
CA LYS A 62 -9.63 4.29 7.05
C LYS A 62 -9.62 4.31 8.58
N GLY A 63 -10.78 4.11 9.21
CA GLY A 63 -10.89 4.03 10.68
C GLY A 63 -10.02 2.92 11.25
N TYR A 64 -10.08 1.73 10.66
CA TYR A 64 -9.25 0.60 11.03
C TYR A 64 -7.75 0.89 10.85
N CYS A 65 -7.35 1.28 9.65
CA CYS A 65 -5.96 1.51 9.28
C CYS A 65 -5.31 2.60 10.17
N ARG A 66 -5.98 3.74 10.35
CA ARG A 66 -5.50 4.83 11.20
C ARG A 66 -5.35 4.38 12.66
N SER A 67 -6.34 3.67 13.20
CA SER A 67 -6.28 3.15 14.56
C SER A 67 -5.14 2.14 14.71
N ASN A 68 -4.98 1.24 13.74
CA ASN A 68 -3.89 0.28 13.72
C ASN A 68 -2.52 0.97 13.67
N SER A 69 -2.37 2.00 12.84
CA SER A 69 -1.12 2.78 12.73
C SER A 69 -0.76 3.48 14.04
N ILE A 70 -1.75 4.08 14.74
CA ILE A 70 -1.50 4.76 16.02
C ILE A 70 -1.10 3.76 17.10
N LEU A 71 -1.79 2.61 17.19
CA LEU A 71 -1.48 1.57 18.17
C LEU A 71 -0.09 0.95 18.02
N HIS A 72 0.51 1.05 16.83
CA HIS A 72 1.86 0.55 16.57
C HIS A 72 2.96 1.61 16.70
N LYS A 73 2.60 2.85 16.99
CA LYS A 73 3.59 3.88 17.32
C LYS A 73 4.19 3.60 18.69
N GLN A 74 5.36 4.15 18.93
CA GLN A 74 5.94 4.15 20.26
C GLN A 74 5.08 5.03 21.18
N HIS A 75 4.62 4.46 22.30
CA HIS A 75 3.86 5.15 23.33
C HIS A 75 4.75 5.37 24.55
N TYR A 76 4.69 6.58 25.09
CA TYR A 76 5.32 6.89 26.37
C TYR A 76 4.33 6.63 27.50
N TYR A 77 4.83 6.27 28.67
CA TYR A 77 4.02 6.06 29.86
C TYR A 77 3.37 7.38 30.30
N SER A 78 2.12 7.57 29.97
CA SER A 78 1.30 8.73 30.34
C SER A 78 -0.18 8.37 30.29
N TRP A 79 -1.01 9.10 31.04
CA TRP A 79 -2.47 8.93 30.99
C TRP A 79 -3.04 9.15 29.59
N ARG A 80 -2.45 10.04 28.85
CA ARG A 80 -2.80 10.25 27.43
C ARG A 80 -2.56 9.00 26.61
N SER A 81 -1.42 8.35 26.76
CA SER A 81 -1.10 7.11 26.04
C SER A 81 -2.07 5.99 26.38
N VAL A 82 -2.47 5.88 27.65
CA VAL A 82 -3.48 4.90 28.07
C VAL A 82 -4.83 5.19 27.41
N ALA A 83 -5.28 6.44 27.43
CA ALA A 83 -6.52 6.85 26.78
C ALA A 83 -6.48 6.61 25.24
N GLU A 84 -5.36 6.91 24.60
CA GLU A 84 -5.16 6.64 23.16
C GLU A 84 -5.21 5.15 22.86
N LEU A 85 -4.55 4.31 23.66
CA LEU A 85 -4.58 2.86 23.48
C LEU A 85 -6.01 2.31 23.61
N PHE A 86 -6.76 2.78 24.58
CA PHE A 86 -8.15 2.34 24.80
C PHE A 86 -9.06 2.80 23.67
N TYR A 87 -9.02 4.08 23.31
CA TYR A 87 -9.84 4.65 22.25
C TYR A 87 -9.56 4.00 20.89
N PHE A 88 -8.29 3.96 20.49
CA PHE A 88 -7.92 3.41 19.19
C PHE A 88 -8.00 1.88 19.15
N GLY A 89 -7.79 1.19 20.28
CA GLY A 89 -8.02 -0.24 20.41
C GLY A 89 -9.47 -0.61 20.15
N THR A 90 -10.39 0.05 20.86
CA THR A 90 -11.84 -0.12 20.66
C THR A 90 -12.27 0.23 19.25
N LYS A 91 -11.81 1.36 18.72
CA LYS A 91 -12.15 1.80 17.36
C LYS A 91 -11.65 0.82 16.29
N ARG A 92 -10.43 0.28 16.44
CA ARG A 92 -9.90 -0.76 15.56
C ARG A 92 -10.74 -2.02 15.60
N ALA A 93 -11.10 -2.48 16.81
CA ALA A 93 -11.93 -3.67 17.00
C ALA A 93 -13.31 -3.51 16.35
N LEU A 94 -13.97 -2.37 16.57
CA LEU A 94 -15.28 -2.08 15.96
C LEU A 94 -15.19 -2.00 14.43
N CYS A 95 -14.24 -1.25 13.88
CA CYS A 95 -14.06 -1.18 12.43
C CYS A 95 -13.74 -2.55 11.83
N GLY A 96 -12.93 -3.36 12.52
CA GLY A 96 -12.61 -4.74 12.11
C GLY A 96 -13.84 -5.63 12.14
N ALA A 97 -14.63 -5.60 13.20
CA ALA A 97 -15.86 -6.36 13.32
C ALA A 97 -16.86 -6.00 12.22
N ILE A 98 -17.09 -4.71 11.99
CA ILE A 98 -17.96 -4.22 10.90
C ILE A 98 -17.45 -4.72 9.54
N TRP A 99 -16.15 -4.63 9.28
CA TRP A 99 -15.55 -5.10 8.04
C TRP A 99 -15.75 -6.60 7.84
N HIS A 100 -15.49 -7.41 8.86
CA HIS A 100 -15.66 -8.87 8.80
C HIS A 100 -17.11 -9.27 8.61
N THR A 101 -18.02 -8.70 9.40
CA THR A 101 -19.46 -8.93 9.28
C THR A 101 -19.94 -8.56 7.88
N ALA A 102 -19.52 -7.43 7.39
CA ALA A 102 -19.81 -6.98 6.05
C ALA A 102 -19.31 -7.93 4.97
N SER A 103 -18.11 -8.44 5.15
CA SER A 103 -17.52 -9.39 4.20
C SER A 103 -18.24 -10.75 4.15
N LEU A 104 -19.01 -11.08 5.20
CA LEU A 104 -19.84 -12.29 5.23
C LEU A 104 -21.18 -12.11 4.50
N PHE A 105 -21.84 -10.96 4.67
CA PHE A 105 -23.22 -10.75 4.21
C PHE A 105 -23.30 -10.06 2.84
N PHE A 106 -22.25 -9.39 2.40
CA PHE A 106 -22.27 -8.67 1.12
C PHE A 106 -21.37 -9.35 0.08
N PRO A 107 -21.85 -9.43 -1.18
CA PRO A 107 -21.08 -10.05 -2.24
C PRO A 107 -19.77 -9.30 -2.45
N LYS A 108 -18.71 -10.05 -2.64
CA LYS A 108 -17.39 -9.55 -3.01
C LYS A 108 -17.27 -9.45 -4.53
N GLY A 109 -16.34 -8.69 -5.02
CA GLY A 109 -15.96 -8.76 -6.41
C GLY A 109 -16.19 -7.51 -7.25
N LYS A 110 -16.88 -6.48 -6.75
CA LYS A 110 -17.01 -5.22 -7.50
C LYS A 110 -15.77 -4.35 -7.43
N TYR A 111 -15.11 -4.35 -6.27
CA TYR A 111 -13.93 -3.55 -6.01
C TYR A 111 -12.81 -4.39 -5.43
N VAL A 112 -11.59 -4.03 -5.76
CA VAL A 112 -10.36 -4.54 -5.15
C VAL A 112 -9.54 -3.39 -4.58
N SER A 113 -8.86 -3.65 -3.46
CA SER A 113 -8.01 -2.69 -2.79
C SER A 113 -6.84 -3.40 -2.14
N MET A 114 -5.91 -2.66 -1.59
CA MET A 114 -4.91 -3.22 -0.70
C MET A 114 -5.59 -3.78 0.55
N MET A 115 -4.91 -4.68 1.25
CA MET A 115 -5.44 -5.28 2.48
C MET A 115 -5.79 -4.20 3.51
N LEU A 116 -6.77 -4.49 4.35
CA LEU A 116 -7.29 -3.55 5.35
C LEU A 116 -6.21 -2.93 6.23
N LYS A 117 -5.18 -3.70 6.60
CA LYS A 117 -4.06 -3.23 7.43
C LYS A 117 -3.11 -2.29 6.69
N ASN A 118 -2.96 -2.43 5.39
CA ASN A 118 -1.97 -1.71 4.59
C ASN A 118 -2.45 -0.32 4.20
N ASN A 119 -3.65 -0.26 3.66
CA ASN A 119 -4.12 0.96 3.05
C ASN A 119 -5.65 1.04 3.13
N GLY A 120 -6.16 1.03 4.33
CA GLY A 120 -7.60 1.13 4.57
C GLY A 120 -8.26 2.41 4.05
N CYS A 121 -7.49 3.41 3.65
CA CYS A 121 -7.99 4.64 3.03
C CYS A 121 -7.62 4.76 1.55
N GLY A 122 -6.94 3.75 1.02
CA GLY A 122 -6.42 3.79 -0.32
C GLY A 122 -7.45 3.63 -1.42
N LEU A 123 -6.91 3.44 -2.58
CA LEU A 123 -7.67 3.34 -3.79
C LEU A 123 -8.43 2.01 -3.84
N MET A 124 -9.72 2.13 -4.04
CA MET A 124 -10.60 1.00 -4.35
C MET A 124 -10.83 0.99 -5.86
N HIS A 125 -10.13 0.10 -6.54
CA HIS A 125 -10.26 -0.02 -7.99
C HIS A 125 -11.45 -0.90 -8.37
N ARG A 126 -12.13 -0.54 -9.43
CA ARG A 126 -13.15 -1.39 -10.04
C ARG A 126 -12.49 -2.64 -10.63
N LYS A 127 -12.98 -3.83 -10.27
CA LYS A 127 -12.42 -5.10 -10.73
C LYS A 127 -12.50 -5.27 -12.24
N ASP A 128 -13.60 -4.81 -12.87
CA ASP A 128 -13.80 -4.84 -14.32
C ASP A 128 -12.84 -3.90 -15.10
N LYS A 129 -12.22 -2.94 -14.42
CA LYS A 129 -11.19 -2.07 -15.00
C LYS A 129 -9.77 -2.61 -14.84
N LEU A 130 -9.60 -3.55 -13.92
CA LEU A 130 -8.32 -4.24 -13.73
C LEU A 130 -8.25 -5.53 -14.54
N PHE A 131 -9.33 -6.30 -14.64
CA PHE A 131 -9.35 -7.63 -15.23
C PHE A 131 -10.31 -7.73 -16.42
N PRO A 132 -10.01 -8.59 -17.42
CA PRO A 132 -8.78 -9.37 -17.54
C PRO A 132 -7.56 -8.49 -17.82
N LEU A 133 -6.39 -8.93 -17.34
CA LEU A 133 -5.15 -8.22 -17.63
C LEU A 133 -4.87 -8.20 -19.14
N LYS A 134 -4.29 -7.10 -19.61
CA LYS A 134 -3.83 -6.94 -20.99
C LYS A 134 -2.32 -6.94 -21.03
N LYS A 135 -1.76 -7.41 -22.12
CA LYS A 135 -0.35 -7.22 -22.41
C LYS A 135 -0.13 -5.83 -22.97
N VAL A 136 0.86 -5.14 -22.44
CA VAL A 136 1.35 -3.86 -22.95
C VAL A 136 2.84 -3.97 -23.21
N ARG A 137 3.27 -3.39 -24.33
CA ARG A 137 4.68 -3.32 -24.65
C ARG A 137 5.32 -2.15 -23.92
N PHE A 138 6.45 -2.42 -23.29
CA PHE A 138 7.32 -1.42 -22.72
C PHE A 138 8.75 -1.74 -23.18
N GLU A 139 9.32 -0.85 -23.96
CA GLU A 139 10.59 -1.06 -24.67
C GLU A 139 10.57 -2.33 -25.53
N ASP A 140 11.42 -3.30 -25.22
CA ASP A 140 11.58 -4.57 -25.92
C ASP A 140 10.75 -5.72 -25.35
N ARG A 141 10.00 -5.49 -24.28
CA ARG A 141 9.28 -6.52 -23.52
C ARG A 141 7.79 -6.26 -23.39
N GLU A 142 7.06 -7.34 -23.15
CA GLU A 142 5.64 -7.31 -22.84
C GLU A 142 5.41 -7.54 -21.35
N PHE A 143 4.56 -6.71 -20.77
CA PHE A 143 4.15 -6.80 -19.36
C PHE A 143 2.63 -6.89 -19.26
N PHE A 144 2.17 -7.51 -18.18
CA PHE A 144 0.75 -7.48 -17.86
C PHE A 144 0.38 -6.12 -17.23
N ALA A 145 -0.68 -5.52 -17.74
CA ALA A 145 -1.26 -4.27 -17.26
C ALA A 145 -2.76 -4.44 -16.97
N PRO A 146 -3.37 -3.51 -16.20
CA PRO A 146 -4.81 -3.47 -16.04
C PRO A 146 -5.57 -3.49 -17.37
N ALA A 147 -6.81 -3.98 -17.35
CA ALA A 147 -7.69 -3.96 -18.51
C ALA A 147 -7.87 -2.55 -19.10
N ASP A 148 -7.89 -1.54 -18.24
CA ASP A 148 -7.98 -0.12 -18.59
C ASP A 148 -6.86 0.66 -17.85
N PRO A 149 -5.63 0.70 -18.42
CA PRO A 149 -4.49 1.35 -17.77
C PRO A 149 -4.71 2.85 -17.55
N ASP A 150 -5.36 3.54 -18.49
CA ASP A 150 -5.64 4.98 -18.35
C ASP A 150 -6.57 5.27 -17.18
N PHE A 151 -7.64 4.50 -17.04
CA PHE A 151 -8.53 4.60 -15.90
C PHE A 151 -7.79 4.33 -14.57
N PHE A 152 -6.95 3.30 -14.54
CA PHE A 152 -6.16 2.96 -13.35
C PHE A 152 -5.21 4.09 -12.95
N LEU A 153 -4.45 4.62 -13.90
CA LEU A 153 -3.51 5.72 -13.66
C LEU A 153 -4.23 7.00 -13.24
N ARG A 154 -5.38 7.28 -13.84
CA ARG A 154 -6.21 8.44 -13.46
C ARG A 154 -6.76 8.32 -12.04
N GLU A 155 -7.17 7.11 -11.62
CA GLU A 155 -7.59 6.89 -10.23
C GLU A 155 -6.43 7.04 -9.23
N CYS A 156 -5.21 6.66 -9.62
CA CYS A 156 -4.03 6.74 -8.77
C CYS A 156 -3.45 8.15 -8.67
N PHE A 157 -3.34 8.84 -9.80
CA PHE A 157 -2.51 10.04 -9.94
C PHE A 157 -3.25 11.26 -10.50
N GLY A 158 -4.57 11.13 -10.78
CA GLY A 158 -5.32 12.21 -11.41
C GLY A 158 -4.88 12.45 -12.85
N ASN A 159 -4.37 13.64 -13.17
CA ASN A 159 -3.83 13.96 -14.49
C ASN A 159 -2.40 13.41 -14.66
N TRP A 160 -2.28 12.10 -14.75
CA TRP A 160 -1.01 11.38 -14.78
C TRP A 160 -0.14 11.68 -16.01
N ARG A 161 -0.70 12.31 -17.05
CA ARG A 161 0.07 12.71 -18.25
C ARG A 161 0.85 14.01 -18.05
N GLU A 162 0.56 14.75 -17.01
CA GLU A 162 1.28 15.96 -16.65
C GLU A 162 2.20 15.70 -15.45
N LEU A 163 3.45 16.09 -15.58
CA LEU A 163 4.37 16.04 -14.46
C LEU A 163 3.96 17.07 -13.39
N PRO A 164 4.02 16.71 -12.11
CA PRO A 164 3.81 17.69 -11.05
C PRO A 164 4.78 18.87 -11.17
N PRO A 165 4.42 20.06 -10.69
CA PRO A 165 5.35 21.18 -10.57
C PRO A 165 6.62 20.77 -9.83
N GLU A 166 7.76 21.34 -10.18
CA GLU A 166 9.06 20.93 -9.63
C GLU A 166 9.13 20.93 -8.11
N ASN A 167 8.51 21.92 -7.49
CA ASN A 167 8.42 22.04 -6.03
C ASN A 167 7.54 20.98 -5.36
N GLN A 168 6.79 20.18 -6.12
CA GLN A 168 5.95 19.09 -5.63
C GLN A 168 6.52 17.70 -5.98
N ARG A 169 7.61 17.65 -6.75
CA ARG A 169 8.28 16.39 -7.08
C ARG A 169 9.06 15.91 -5.86
N GLN A 170 8.74 14.69 -5.42
CA GLN A 170 9.43 14.06 -4.30
C GLN A 170 10.46 13.10 -4.85
N VAL A 171 11.70 13.26 -4.43
CA VAL A 171 12.77 12.29 -4.64
C VAL A 171 12.80 11.40 -3.40
N HIS A 172 12.62 10.12 -3.58
CA HIS A 172 12.58 9.17 -2.46
C HIS A 172 13.98 8.67 -2.06
N SER A 173 14.93 8.70 -2.99
CA SER A 173 16.30 8.24 -2.75
C SER A 173 17.23 9.38 -2.34
N ILE A 174 18.07 9.11 -1.35
CA ILE A 174 19.22 9.95 -0.98
C ILE A 174 20.41 9.60 -1.87
N TYR A 175 20.58 8.32 -2.13
CA TYR A 175 21.70 7.77 -2.92
C TYR A 175 21.23 6.52 -3.65
N TYR A 176 21.70 6.34 -4.86
CA TYR A 176 21.54 5.09 -5.59
C TYR A 176 22.79 4.78 -6.44
N ASP A 177 23.08 3.50 -6.55
CA ASP A 177 24.08 2.96 -7.44
C ASP A 177 23.55 1.67 -8.07
N VAL A 178 23.53 1.61 -9.36
CA VAL A 178 23.00 0.48 -10.13
C VAL A 178 24.07 -0.45 -10.67
N GLU A 179 25.35 -0.11 -10.46
CA GLU A 179 26.51 -0.83 -10.98
C GLU A 179 27.46 -1.25 -9.84
N LEU A 180 26.96 -1.79 -8.76
CA LEU A 180 27.81 -2.36 -7.72
C LEU A 180 28.47 -3.67 -8.15
N LEU A 181 28.83 -3.78 -9.46
CA LEU A 181 29.79 -4.77 -10.02
C LEU A 181 29.52 -5.01 -11.49
#